data_782fa30fe5bdeda2111bc29a3fcf2d7c
#
_entry.id   782fa30fe5bdeda2111bc29a3fcf2d7c
#
_cell.length_a   1.000
_cell.length_b   1.000
_cell.length_c   1.000
_cell.angle_alpha   90.00
_cell.angle_beta   90.00
_cell.angle_gamma   90.00
#
_symmetry.space_group_name_H-M   'P 1'
#
loop_
_entity.id
_entity.type
_entity.pdbx_description
1 polymer ?
#
loop_
_entity_poly.entity_id
_entity_poly.type
_entity_poly.pdbx_seq_one_letter_code
_entity_poly.pdbx_strand_id
1 'polypeptide(L)'
;MSLDNEHDQFMDNLKPAVPSSSSSLDLSQAEKELNQLQQDKQNLMIQQNQQYLESLFQDHKHQPIKIRNVQITNGQLYRDEFLKYQFRNLLNGEIMSLGNYVKNVNQISKDLINSGIIDNLQVVNNLVNPPMFSKSQAYHVVPVFNIVPLKRFFAKTGTNIGNGEGDGYIQFQFKNLFGGGENLIFDAITGTKTKSSYLLNYNQPIGNNLQYMNENLLLINTRNLDWLQSNVTTRGMINKLYTRFHGDITCLNHEIILENSWKILNNHLSKSMQVLQQSGSQFKSSISYNLNYDTRDNKHLPTKGKFFQIGLEYNDPSILFFKLKNQYPFIKTVTQSQFIHRFPFINSNLIITNKFGLLYPLTKDKNSSLLDRFYIGGPNDVRSFLLNGLGPKDYNSCIGGDLFLNGGISLITDIPKYNESNFKIHNFINFGRLVGFNKDISLFNNLQNLNLTLTSQYSISYGFGILFNHPMARFELNFVLPLVTHERDSLRKGIQYGIGVSFL
;
A
#
# COMPACT_ATOMS: atom_id res chain seq x y z
N MET A 1 -67.47 -1.56 -3.70
CA MET A 1 -66.71 -1.61 -2.42
C MET A 1 -66.69 -3.05 -1.90
N SER A 2 -66.06 -4.02 -2.57
CA SER A 2 -65.87 -5.42 -2.10
C SER A 2 -64.98 -6.28 -2.97
N LEU A 3 -64.24 -5.73 -3.93
CA LEU A 3 -63.32 -6.50 -4.80
C LEU A 3 -61.85 -6.36 -4.43
N ASP A 4 -61.48 -5.36 -3.62
CA ASP A 4 -60.07 -5.14 -3.24
C ASP A 4 -59.63 -6.01 -2.05
N ASN A 5 -60.56 -6.49 -1.23
CA ASN A 5 -60.23 -7.31 -0.04
C ASN A 5 -59.94 -8.80 -0.37
N GLU A 6 -60.42 -9.32 -1.49
CA GLU A 6 -60.11 -10.72 -1.86
C GLU A 6 -58.75 -10.88 -2.54
N HIS A 7 -58.26 -9.83 -3.20
CA HIS A 7 -56.96 -9.86 -3.85
C HIS A 7 -55.81 -9.77 -2.84
N ASP A 8 -55.97 -9.01 -1.78
CA ASP A 8 -55.00 -8.90 -0.70
C ASP A 8 -54.88 -10.18 0.14
N GLN A 9 -56.02 -10.86 0.39
CA GLN A 9 -56.00 -12.16 1.09
C GLN A 9 -55.36 -13.28 0.25
N PHE A 10 -55.49 -13.23 -1.08
CA PHE A 10 -54.86 -14.19 -1.98
C PHE A 10 -53.32 -14.00 -2.01
N MET A 11 -52.83 -12.74 -2.01
CA MET A 11 -51.42 -12.42 -2.01
C MET A 11 -50.75 -12.70 -0.67
N ASP A 12 -51.46 -12.57 0.45
CA ASP A 12 -50.93 -12.93 1.78
C ASP A 12 -50.83 -14.46 1.98
N ASN A 13 -51.69 -15.23 1.32
CA ASN A 13 -51.60 -16.69 1.35
C ASN A 13 -50.50 -17.27 0.43
N LEU A 14 -49.92 -16.44 -0.46
CA LEU A 14 -48.77 -16.80 -1.32
C LEU A 14 -47.41 -16.48 -0.71
N LYS A 15 -47.38 -15.73 0.37
CA LYS A 15 -46.13 -15.52 1.13
C LYS A 15 -45.79 -16.79 1.89
N PRO A 16 -44.63 -17.42 1.64
CA PRO A 16 -44.20 -18.53 2.48
C PRO A 16 -44.11 -18.04 3.93
N ALA A 17 -44.79 -18.74 4.83
CA ALA A 17 -44.78 -18.45 6.25
C ALA A 17 -43.30 -18.41 6.74
N VAL A 18 -42.80 -17.22 6.97
CA VAL A 18 -41.50 -17.03 7.63
C VAL A 18 -41.76 -17.36 9.10
N PRO A 19 -41.20 -18.45 9.64
CA PRO A 19 -41.33 -18.74 11.06
C PRO A 19 -40.55 -17.69 11.85
N SER A 20 -41.27 -16.86 12.56
CA SER A 20 -40.74 -15.95 13.57
C SER A 20 -40.36 -16.75 14.81
N SER A 21 -39.19 -17.35 14.83
CA SER A 21 -38.47 -17.71 16.05
C SER A 21 -37.05 -18.12 15.69
N SER A 22 -36.10 -17.54 16.35
CA SER A 22 -34.68 -17.87 16.39
C SER A 22 -34.46 -19.28 16.95
N SER A 23 -34.62 -20.27 16.13
CA SER A 23 -34.03 -21.59 16.31
C SER A 23 -33.16 -21.84 15.09
N SER A 24 -31.88 -22.06 15.31
CA SER A 24 -30.95 -22.58 14.32
C SER A 24 -31.62 -23.80 13.65
N LEU A 25 -32.12 -23.58 12.45
CA LEU A 25 -32.59 -24.68 11.60
C LEU A 25 -31.38 -25.55 11.34
N ASP A 26 -31.25 -26.62 12.10
CA ASP A 26 -30.43 -27.76 11.74
C ASP A 26 -31.08 -28.34 10.48
N LEU A 27 -30.62 -27.85 9.31
CA LEU A 27 -30.96 -28.44 8.03
C LEU A 27 -30.68 -29.93 8.12
N SER A 28 -31.65 -30.78 7.79
CA SER A 28 -31.44 -32.20 7.77
C SER A 28 -30.23 -32.53 6.93
N GLN A 29 -29.50 -33.55 7.23
CA GLN A 29 -28.33 -33.97 6.45
C GLN A 29 -28.68 -34.10 4.95
N ALA A 30 -29.88 -34.58 4.65
CA ALA A 30 -30.39 -34.73 3.29
C ALA A 30 -30.56 -33.37 2.56
N GLU A 31 -31.01 -32.30 3.25
CA GLU A 31 -31.12 -30.95 2.67
C GLU A 31 -29.74 -30.32 2.43
N LYS A 32 -28.78 -30.58 3.31
CA LYS A 32 -27.40 -30.15 3.13
C LYS A 32 -26.76 -30.83 1.93
N GLU A 33 -26.94 -32.16 1.79
CA GLU A 33 -26.46 -32.91 0.64
C GLU A 33 -27.12 -32.47 -0.65
N LEU A 34 -28.44 -32.21 -0.65
CA LEU A 34 -29.16 -31.71 -1.82
C LEU A 34 -28.65 -30.33 -2.27
N ASN A 35 -28.43 -29.42 -1.32
CA ASN A 35 -27.89 -28.10 -1.61
C ASN A 35 -26.45 -28.18 -2.16
N GLN A 36 -25.61 -29.06 -1.61
CA GLN A 36 -24.28 -29.32 -2.12
C GLN A 36 -24.30 -29.87 -3.54
N LEU A 37 -25.15 -30.87 -3.81
CA LEU A 37 -25.32 -31.42 -5.16
C LEU A 37 -25.82 -30.39 -6.16
N GLN A 38 -26.72 -29.47 -5.75
CA GLN A 38 -27.18 -28.38 -6.59
C GLN A 38 -26.08 -27.38 -6.89
N GLN A 39 -25.26 -27.00 -5.87
CA GLN A 39 -24.11 -26.14 -6.05
C GLN A 39 -23.04 -26.78 -6.94
N ASP A 40 -22.73 -28.07 -6.74
CA ASP A 40 -21.78 -28.80 -7.56
C ASP A 40 -22.25 -28.88 -9.03
N LYS A 41 -23.54 -29.13 -9.25
CA LYS A 41 -24.12 -29.14 -10.57
C LYS A 41 -24.06 -27.76 -11.25
N GLN A 42 -24.34 -26.68 -10.51
CA GLN A 42 -24.20 -25.32 -11.02
C GLN A 42 -22.74 -24.99 -11.35
N ASN A 43 -21.81 -25.33 -10.48
CA ASN A 43 -20.38 -25.14 -10.69
C ASN A 43 -19.89 -25.91 -11.92
N LEU A 44 -20.35 -27.16 -12.09
CA LEU A 44 -20.01 -27.98 -13.25
C LEU A 44 -20.56 -27.38 -14.56
N MET A 45 -21.79 -26.88 -14.55
CA MET A 45 -22.37 -26.18 -15.71
C MET A 45 -21.60 -24.89 -16.05
N ILE A 46 -21.20 -24.13 -15.04
CA ILE A 46 -20.37 -22.92 -15.22
C ILE A 46 -19.02 -23.30 -15.82
N GLN A 47 -18.38 -24.36 -15.31
CA GLN A 47 -17.10 -24.86 -15.80
C GLN A 47 -17.19 -25.34 -17.26
N GLN A 48 -18.22 -26.11 -17.60
CA GLN A 48 -18.46 -26.56 -18.97
C GLN A 48 -18.70 -25.38 -19.94
N ASN A 49 -19.50 -24.40 -19.54
CA ASN A 49 -19.72 -23.19 -20.32
C ASN A 49 -18.43 -22.38 -20.51
N GLN A 50 -17.60 -22.27 -19.48
CA GLN A 50 -16.29 -21.61 -19.58
C GLN A 50 -15.37 -22.34 -20.55
N GLN A 51 -15.24 -23.66 -20.45
CA GLN A 51 -14.44 -24.48 -21.36
C GLN A 51 -14.93 -24.38 -22.79
N TYR A 52 -16.24 -24.40 -23.02
CA TYR A 52 -16.82 -24.22 -24.35
C TYR A 52 -16.51 -22.83 -24.92
N LEU A 53 -16.66 -21.77 -24.13
CA LEU A 53 -16.33 -20.41 -24.55
C LEU A 53 -14.83 -20.24 -24.85
N GLU A 54 -13.98 -20.87 -24.05
CA GLU A 54 -12.52 -20.86 -24.27
C GLU A 54 -12.15 -21.59 -25.57
N SER A 55 -12.74 -22.76 -25.84
CA SER A 55 -12.49 -23.49 -27.08
C SER A 55 -12.94 -22.69 -28.29
N LEU A 56 -14.14 -22.13 -28.24
CA LEU A 56 -14.70 -21.30 -29.30
C LEU A 56 -13.87 -20.04 -29.53
N PHE A 57 -13.35 -19.43 -28.48
CA PHE A 57 -12.44 -18.31 -28.60
C PHE A 57 -11.09 -18.70 -29.22
N GLN A 58 -10.52 -19.86 -28.86
CA GLN A 58 -9.27 -20.35 -29.42
C GLN A 58 -9.39 -20.62 -30.93
N ASP A 59 -10.53 -21.18 -31.37
CA ASP A 59 -10.78 -21.46 -32.78
C ASP A 59 -10.93 -20.18 -33.62
N HIS A 60 -11.47 -19.11 -33.02
CA HIS A 60 -11.77 -17.86 -33.73
C HIS A 60 -10.80 -16.69 -33.42
N LYS A 61 -9.81 -16.88 -32.54
CA LYS A 61 -8.90 -15.80 -32.11
C LYS A 61 -8.15 -15.06 -33.22
N HIS A 62 -7.96 -15.71 -34.37
CA HIS A 62 -7.25 -15.15 -35.54
C HIS A 62 -8.19 -14.41 -36.51
N GLN A 63 -9.50 -14.40 -36.29
CA GLN A 63 -10.43 -13.72 -37.17
C GLN A 63 -10.13 -12.22 -37.23
N PRO A 64 -10.09 -11.64 -38.47
CA PRO A 64 -9.81 -10.22 -38.65
C PRO A 64 -11.01 -9.37 -38.29
N ILE A 65 -10.80 -8.40 -37.42
CA ILE A 65 -11.81 -7.41 -36.98
C ILE A 65 -11.33 -6.03 -37.37
N LYS A 66 -12.24 -5.20 -37.88
CA LYS A 66 -12.03 -3.78 -38.10
C LYS A 66 -13.00 -2.96 -37.27
N ILE A 67 -12.48 -2.12 -36.38
CA ILE A 67 -13.29 -1.20 -35.58
C ILE A 67 -13.61 0.02 -36.43
N ARG A 68 -14.88 0.36 -36.55
CA ARG A 68 -15.34 1.54 -37.28
C ARG A 68 -15.42 2.78 -36.42
N ASN A 69 -16.04 2.62 -35.30
CA ASN A 69 -16.24 3.69 -34.32
C ASN A 69 -16.34 3.06 -32.95
N VAL A 70 -16.01 3.83 -31.92
CA VAL A 70 -16.14 3.45 -30.51
C VAL A 70 -17.23 4.33 -29.93
N GLN A 71 -18.27 3.71 -29.37
CA GLN A 71 -19.34 4.41 -28.68
C GLN A 71 -19.14 4.26 -27.17
N ILE A 72 -19.30 5.36 -26.44
CA ILE A 72 -19.13 5.38 -24.99
C ILE A 72 -20.39 5.94 -24.36
N THR A 73 -21.06 5.15 -23.53
CA THR A 73 -22.18 5.62 -22.70
C THR A 73 -21.66 6.11 -21.37
N ASN A 74 -22.30 7.14 -20.80
CA ASN A 74 -21.88 7.82 -19.58
C ASN A 74 -20.51 8.54 -19.69
N GLY A 75 -20.04 8.81 -20.92
CA GLY A 75 -18.77 9.50 -21.18
C GLY A 75 -18.76 10.98 -20.78
N GLN A 76 -19.93 11.62 -20.58
CA GLN A 76 -20.06 13.04 -20.25
C GLN A 76 -19.35 13.46 -18.95
N LEU A 77 -19.05 12.50 -18.07
CA LEU A 77 -18.34 12.72 -16.81
C LEU A 77 -16.81 12.83 -16.99
N TYR A 78 -16.32 12.57 -18.18
CA TYR A 78 -14.90 12.50 -18.51
C TYR A 78 -14.56 13.46 -19.63
N ARG A 79 -13.31 13.95 -19.64
CA ARG A 79 -12.82 14.78 -20.76
C ARG A 79 -12.64 13.92 -22.02
N ASP A 80 -13.00 14.48 -23.16
CA ASP A 80 -12.88 13.79 -24.46
C ASP A 80 -11.44 13.36 -24.75
N GLU A 81 -10.45 14.22 -24.43
CA GLU A 81 -9.04 13.92 -24.63
C GLU A 81 -8.57 12.75 -23.76
N PHE A 82 -9.08 12.67 -22.52
CA PHE A 82 -8.79 11.56 -21.62
C PHE A 82 -9.34 10.25 -22.19
N LEU A 83 -10.61 10.23 -22.62
CA LEU A 83 -11.21 9.05 -23.21
C LEU A 83 -10.53 8.66 -24.51
N LYS A 84 -10.26 9.59 -25.42
CA LYS A 84 -9.49 9.33 -26.67
C LYS A 84 -8.16 8.68 -26.39
N TYR A 85 -7.44 9.13 -25.35
CA TYR A 85 -6.17 8.54 -24.95
C TYR A 85 -6.32 7.09 -24.47
N GLN A 86 -7.31 6.81 -23.60
CA GLN A 86 -7.52 5.45 -23.08
C GLN A 86 -7.90 4.46 -24.19
N PHE A 87 -8.74 4.88 -25.15
CA PHE A 87 -9.22 4.04 -26.23
C PHE A 87 -8.37 4.13 -27.52
N ARG A 88 -7.21 4.82 -27.49
CA ARG A 88 -6.36 5.05 -28.67
C ARG A 88 -6.02 3.79 -29.45
N ASN A 89 -5.75 2.67 -28.76
CA ASN A 89 -5.39 1.38 -29.39
C ASN A 89 -6.54 0.78 -30.20
N LEU A 90 -7.78 1.17 -29.90
CA LEU A 90 -8.97 0.75 -30.63
C LEU A 90 -9.37 1.75 -31.74
N LEU A 91 -8.93 3.01 -31.66
CA LEU A 91 -9.26 4.08 -32.60
C LEU A 91 -8.34 4.13 -33.83
N ASN A 92 -7.24 3.38 -33.85
CA ASN A 92 -6.26 3.41 -34.96
C ASN A 92 -6.82 2.95 -36.30
N GLY A 93 -8.02 2.36 -36.36
CA GLY A 93 -8.68 1.93 -37.58
C GLY A 93 -8.00 0.76 -38.31
N GLU A 94 -6.96 0.17 -37.74
CA GLU A 94 -6.24 -0.97 -38.26
C GLU A 94 -7.05 -2.27 -38.11
N ILE A 95 -6.82 -3.22 -39.02
CA ILE A 95 -7.40 -4.55 -38.90
C ILE A 95 -6.59 -5.31 -37.84
N MET A 96 -7.26 -5.78 -36.79
CA MET A 96 -6.65 -6.57 -35.72
C MET A 96 -7.32 -7.94 -35.60
N SER A 97 -6.65 -8.91 -35.02
CA SER A 97 -7.28 -10.20 -34.69
C SER A 97 -8.24 -10.07 -33.51
N LEU A 98 -9.25 -10.94 -33.43
CA LEU A 98 -10.18 -11.03 -32.29
C LEU A 98 -9.41 -11.16 -30.96
N GLY A 99 -8.34 -11.95 -30.95
CA GLY A 99 -7.50 -12.11 -29.74
C GLY A 99 -6.85 -10.80 -29.27
N ASN A 100 -6.32 -10.01 -30.20
CA ASN A 100 -5.73 -8.70 -29.88
C ASN A 100 -6.79 -7.69 -29.45
N TYR A 101 -7.97 -7.73 -30.08
CA TYR A 101 -9.11 -6.90 -29.66
C TYR A 101 -9.51 -7.15 -28.20
N VAL A 102 -9.75 -8.42 -27.85
CA VAL A 102 -10.12 -8.80 -26.47
C VAL A 102 -9.02 -8.44 -25.48
N LYS A 103 -7.74 -8.65 -25.84
CA LYS A 103 -6.61 -8.24 -25.00
C LYS A 103 -6.59 -6.74 -24.76
N ASN A 104 -6.78 -5.92 -25.79
CA ASN A 104 -6.81 -4.46 -25.67
C ASN A 104 -7.99 -3.99 -24.79
N VAL A 105 -9.20 -4.56 -25.01
CA VAL A 105 -10.37 -4.24 -24.20
C VAL A 105 -10.15 -4.60 -22.73
N ASN A 106 -9.62 -5.78 -22.45
CA ASN A 106 -9.31 -6.20 -21.08
C ASN A 106 -8.25 -5.32 -20.42
N GLN A 107 -7.24 -4.88 -21.19
CA GLN A 107 -6.23 -3.95 -20.67
C GLN A 107 -6.84 -2.60 -20.31
N ILE A 108 -7.65 -2.02 -21.19
CA ILE A 108 -8.36 -0.76 -20.93
C ILE A 108 -9.26 -0.89 -19.70
N SER A 109 -10.01 -1.98 -19.59
CA SER A 109 -10.87 -2.25 -18.43
C SER A 109 -10.06 -2.32 -17.13
N LYS A 110 -8.96 -3.08 -17.12
CA LYS A 110 -8.08 -3.20 -15.96
C LYS A 110 -7.47 -1.84 -15.57
N ASP A 111 -6.97 -1.07 -16.53
CA ASP A 111 -6.34 0.21 -16.25
C ASP A 111 -7.33 1.22 -15.67
N LEU A 112 -8.55 1.28 -16.20
CA LEU A 112 -9.60 2.16 -15.72
C LEU A 112 -10.14 1.73 -14.34
N ILE A 113 -10.36 0.45 -14.08
CA ILE A 113 -10.83 -0.06 -12.79
C ILE A 113 -9.72 0.13 -11.73
N ASN A 114 -8.47 -0.26 -12.04
CA ASN A 114 -7.34 -0.13 -11.11
C ASN A 114 -7.00 1.32 -10.77
N SER A 115 -7.32 2.26 -11.67
CA SER A 115 -7.19 3.70 -11.38
C SER A 115 -8.19 4.20 -10.34
N GLY A 116 -9.27 3.43 -10.08
CA GLY A 116 -10.33 3.79 -9.16
C GLY A 116 -11.23 4.93 -9.65
N ILE A 117 -11.30 5.14 -10.97
CA ILE A 117 -12.12 6.17 -11.61
C ILE A 117 -13.51 5.59 -11.94
N ILE A 118 -13.54 4.32 -12.33
CA ILE A 118 -14.77 3.59 -12.67
C ILE A 118 -14.96 2.41 -11.73
N ASP A 119 -16.20 1.99 -11.56
CA ASP A 119 -16.54 0.78 -10.82
C ASP A 119 -16.47 -0.45 -11.73
N ASN A 120 -17.05 -0.36 -12.92
CA ASN A 120 -17.07 -1.43 -13.90
C ASN A 120 -17.10 -0.87 -15.33
N LEU A 121 -16.63 -1.69 -16.30
CA LEU A 121 -16.73 -1.42 -17.73
C LEU A 121 -17.42 -2.58 -18.42
N GLN A 122 -18.62 -2.33 -18.90
CA GLN A 122 -19.39 -3.31 -19.68
C GLN A 122 -19.18 -3.03 -21.17
N VAL A 123 -18.97 -4.08 -21.96
CA VAL A 123 -18.71 -3.95 -23.40
C VAL A 123 -19.73 -4.76 -24.17
N VAL A 124 -20.41 -4.10 -25.09
CA VAL A 124 -21.34 -4.73 -26.05
C VAL A 124 -20.80 -4.49 -27.46
N ASN A 125 -20.66 -5.54 -28.23
CA ASN A 125 -20.11 -5.47 -29.58
C ASN A 125 -21.25 -5.57 -30.61
N ASN A 126 -21.46 -4.51 -31.39
CA ASN A 126 -22.40 -4.49 -32.48
C ASN A 126 -21.70 -4.78 -33.81
N LEU A 127 -22.19 -5.77 -34.54
CA LEU A 127 -21.75 -6.04 -35.92
C LEU A 127 -22.40 -5.07 -36.87
N VAL A 128 -21.65 -4.48 -37.77
CA VAL A 128 -22.11 -3.55 -38.79
C VAL A 128 -21.79 -4.12 -40.18
N ASN A 129 -22.72 -4.04 -41.08
CA ASN A 129 -22.52 -4.48 -42.46
C ASN A 129 -21.36 -3.70 -43.10
N PRO A 130 -20.45 -4.39 -43.84
CA PRO A 130 -19.38 -3.72 -44.56
C PRO A 130 -19.98 -2.75 -45.61
N PRO A 131 -19.24 -1.68 -45.97
CA PRO A 131 -19.67 -0.81 -47.09
C PRO A 131 -19.78 -1.60 -48.38
N MET A 132 -20.77 -1.24 -49.23
CA MET A 132 -21.13 -1.94 -50.47
C MET A 132 -19.96 -2.23 -51.43
N PHE A 133 -18.86 -1.49 -51.31
CA PHE A 133 -17.62 -1.62 -52.15
C PHE A 133 -16.39 -2.09 -51.34
N SER A 134 -16.56 -2.60 -50.15
CA SER A 134 -15.42 -3.08 -49.35
C SER A 134 -15.02 -4.49 -49.77
N LYS A 135 -13.78 -4.65 -50.22
CA LYS A 135 -13.17 -5.96 -50.50
C LYS A 135 -12.59 -6.66 -49.26
N SER A 136 -12.73 -6.09 -48.06
CA SER A 136 -12.15 -6.65 -46.86
C SER A 136 -12.99 -7.80 -46.30
N GLN A 137 -12.38 -8.94 -46.03
CA GLN A 137 -12.97 -10.09 -45.35
C GLN A 137 -13.07 -9.89 -43.79
N ALA A 138 -12.79 -8.68 -43.30
CA ALA A 138 -12.80 -8.38 -41.86
C ALA A 138 -14.22 -8.08 -41.35
N TYR A 139 -14.55 -8.59 -40.19
CA TYR A 139 -15.79 -8.23 -39.51
C TYR A 139 -15.74 -6.78 -39.01
N HIS A 140 -16.73 -5.99 -39.39
CA HIS A 140 -16.84 -4.61 -38.94
C HIS A 140 -17.60 -4.55 -37.60
N VAL A 141 -16.93 -4.05 -36.57
CA VAL A 141 -17.45 -3.99 -35.21
C VAL A 141 -17.53 -2.55 -34.73
N VAL A 142 -18.62 -2.22 -34.06
CA VAL A 142 -18.79 -0.98 -33.28
C VAL A 142 -18.97 -1.38 -31.82
N PRO A 143 -17.87 -1.35 -31.02
CA PRO A 143 -17.97 -1.60 -29.61
C PRO A 143 -18.65 -0.44 -28.90
N VAL A 144 -19.58 -0.76 -28.01
CA VAL A 144 -20.28 0.16 -27.10
C VAL A 144 -19.75 -0.11 -25.69
N PHE A 145 -19.04 0.85 -25.13
CA PHE A 145 -18.50 0.80 -23.78
C PHE A 145 -19.46 1.52 -22.83
N ASN A 146 -20.07 0.78 -21.93
CA ASN A 146 -20.88 1.34 -20.86
C ASN A 146 -20.01 1.50 -19.61
N ILE A 147 -19.65 2.75 -19.31
CA ILE A 147 -18.86 3.09 -18.14
C ILE A 147 -19.79 3.23 -16.93
N VAL A 148 -19.57 2.42 -15.90
CA VAL A 148 -20.24 2.56 -14.61
C VAL A 148 -19.35 3.45 -13.71
N PRO A 149 -19.70 4.74 -13.50
CA PRO A 149 -18.86 5.65 -12.76
C PRO A 149 -18.91 5.37 -11.26
N LEU A 150 -17.78 5.51 -10.59
CA LEU A 150 -17.74 5.57 -9.13
C LEU A 150 -18.35 6.86 -8.60
N LYS A 151 -18.84 6.84 -7.36
CA LYS A 151 -19.25 8.06 -6.67
C LYS A 151 -18.06 9.03 -6.64
N ARG A 152 -18.32 10.29 -6.95
CA ARG A 152 -17.28 11.31 -7.00
C ARG A 152 -16.84 11.80 -5.63
N PHE A 153 -17.74 11.82 -4.68
CA PHE A 153 -17.49 12.31 -3.33
C PHE A 153 -17.57 11.19 -2.31
N PHE A 154 -16.57 11.09 -1.46
CA PHE A 154 -16.52 10.20 -0.31
C PHE A 154 -16.13 11.01 0.92
N ALA A 155 -16.85 10.77 2.01
CA ALA A 155 -16.47 11.24 3.34
C ALA A 155 -16.27 10.01 4.23
N LYS A 156 -15.15 9.96 4.92
CA LYS A 156 -14.82 8.90 5.87
C LYS A 156 -14.43 9.54 7.19
N THR A 157 -14.88 8.95 8.27
CA THR A 157 -14.44 9.27 9.62
C THR A 157 -14.18 7.98 10.38
N GLY A 158 -13.27 8.03 11.30
CA GLY A 158 -12.94 6.86 12.09
C GLY A 158 -11.89 7.14 13.14
N THR A 159 -11.50 6.09 13.83
CA THR A 159 -10.44 6.12 14.82
C THR A 159 -9.39 5.08 14.48
N ASN A 160 -8.11 5.46 14.59
CA ASN A 160 -6.99 4.55 14.48
C ASN A 160 -6.40 4.32 15.88
N ILE A 161 -6.24 3.06 16.26
CA ILE A 161 -5.61 2.69 17.54
C ILE A 161 -4.46 1.72 17.20
N GLY A 162 -3.24 2.10 17.57
CA GLY A 162 -2.07 1.24 17.33
C GLY A 162 -0.80 1.85 17.90
N ASN A 163 0.21 1.03 18.17
CA ASN A 163 1.54 1.45 18.65
C ASN A 163 1.52 2.37 19.89
N GLY A 164 0.49 2.29 20.72
CA GLY A 164 0.29 3.18 21.87
C GLY A 164 -0.20 4.58 21.48
N GLU A 165 -0.77 4.73 20.30
CA GLU A 165 -1.43 5.94 19.82
C GLU A 165 -2.92 5.68 19.57
N GLY A 166 -3.74 6.69 19.80
CA GLY A 166 -5.15 6.72 19.43
C GLY A 166 -5.43 8.03 18.71
N ASP A 167 -5.85 7.95 17.45
CA ASP A 167 -6.13 9.10 16.61
C ASP A 167 -7.54 9.03 16.04
N GLY A 168 -8.25 10.16 16.03
CA GLY A 168 -9.47 10.36 15.25
C GLY A 168 -9.11 11.02 13.91
N TYR A 169 -9.80 10.64 12.84
CA TYR A 169 -9.59 11.23 11.53
C TYR A 169 -10.90 11.54 10.81
N ILE A 170 -10.85 12.54 9.96
CA ILE A 170 -11.88 12.88 8.99
C ILE A 170 -11.18 13.01 7.64
N GLN A 171 -11.68 12.30 6.63
CA GLN A 171 -11.17 12.32 5.27
C GLN A 171 -12.28 12.69 4.30
N PHE A 172 -12.03 13.67 3.45
CA PHE A 172 -12.86 14.01 2.29
C PHE A 172 -12.12 13.68 1.02
N GLN A 173 -12.74 12.95 0.12
CA GLN A 173 -12.16 12.56 -1.15
C GLN A 173 -13.08 12.92 -2.30
N PHE A 174 -12.55 13.64 -3.29
CA PHE A 174 -13.19 13.96 -4.54
C PHE A 174 -12.47 13.24 -5.68
N LYS A 175 -13.14 12.29 -6.32
CA LYS A 175 -12.61 11.54 -7.46
C LYS A 175 -13.07 12.14 -8.79
N ASN A 176 -12.19 12.09 -9.78
CA ASN A 176 -12.45 12.58 -11.13
C ASN A 176 -12.99 14.02 -11.15
N LEU A 177 -12.23 14.92 -10.49
CA LEU A 177 -12.67 16.30 -10.22
C LEU A 177 -12.97 17.08 -11.51
N PHE A 178 -12.07 16.97 -12.49
CA PHE A 178 -12.13 17.67 -13.78
C PHE A 178 -12.34 16.74 -14.99
N GLY A 179 -12.65 15.45 -14.74
CA GLY A 179 -12.93 14.48 -15.81
C GLY A 179 -11.69 13.80 -16.41
N GLY A 180 -10.49 14.01 -15.87
CA GLY A 180 -9.24 13.39 -16.33
C GLY A 180 -8.65 12.36 -15.37
N GLY A 181 -9.44 11.89 -14.40
CA GLY A 181 -8.97 10.95 -13.39
C GLY A 181 -8.24 11.57 -12.21
N GLU A 182 -8.44 12.85 -11.99
CA GLU A 182 -7.86 13.58 -10.86
C GLU A 182 -8.53 13.13 -9.55
N ASN A 183 -7.75 13.13 -8.49
CA ASN A 183 -8.19 12.77 -7.15
C ASN A 183 -7.70 13.84 -6.15
N LEU A 184 -8.63 14.43 -5.41
CA LEU A 184 -8.34 15.40 -4.36
C LEU A 184 -8.75 14.80 -3.02
N ILE A 185 -7.80 14.70 -2.09
CA ILE A 185 -8.02 14.16 -0.75
C ILE A 185 -7.64 15.24 0.25
N PHE A 186 -8.53 15.48 1.19
CA PHE A 186 -8.27 16.27 2.38
C PHE A 186 -8.40 15.36 3.61
N ASP A 187 -7.31 15.28 4.39
CA ASP A 187 -7.26 14.53 5.64
C ASP A 187 -7.02 15.48 6.81
N ALA A 188 -7.80 15.32 7.87
CA ALA A 188 -7.59 15.97 9.15
C ALA A 188 -7.52 14.90 10.23
N ILE A 189 -6.42 14.88 11.00
CA ILE A 189 -6.15 13.89 12.03
C ILE A 189 -5.81 14.60 13.34
N THR A 190 -6.36 14.12 14.44
CA THR A 190 -6.02 14.56 15.80
C THR A 190 -5.99 13.37 16.74
N GLY A 191 -5.07 13.36 17.70
CA GLY A 191 -4.93 12.24 18.59
C GLY A 191 -3.96 12.44 19.73
N THR A 192 -3.59 11.34 20.37
CA THR A 192 -2.78 11.36 21.59
C THR A 192 -1.35 11.84 21.36
N LYS A 193 -0.72 11.43 20.26
CA LYS A 193 0.64 11.85 19.88
C LYS A 193 0.65 12.83 18.72
N THR A 194 -0.31 12.74 17.82
CA THR A 194 -0.54 13.69 16.73
C THR A 194 -1.49 14.76 17.19
N LYS A 195 -0.97 15.92 17.61
CA LYS A 195 -1.82 17.04 18.09
C LYS A 195 -2.74 17.53 16.99
N SER A 196 -2.21 17.72 15.78
CA SER A 196 -2.98 18.09 14.60
C SER A 196 -2.20 17.71 13.35
N SER A 197 -2.87 17.14 12.37
CA SER A 197 -2.33 16.86 11.06
C SER A 197 -3.36 17.23 10.01
N TYR A 198 -3.00 18.11 9.09
CA TYR A 198 -3.81 18.49 7.95
C TYR A 198 -3.03 18.16 6.69
N LEU A 199 -3.65 17.46 5.78
CA LEU A 199 -3.05 17.02 4.55
C LEU A 199 -4.01 17.27 3.40
N LEU A 200 -3.53 17.98 2.38
CA LEU A 200 -4.24 18.18 1.12
C LEU A 200 -3.43 17.50 0.01
N ASN A 201 -4.00 16.49 -0.59
CA ASN A 201 -3.35 15.68 -1.63
C ASN A 201 -4.13 15.81 -2.94
N TYR A 202 -3.48 16.35 -3.97
CA TYR A 202 -3.98 16.41 -5.33
C TYR A 202 -3.17 15.50 -6.24
N ASN A 203 -3.81 14.50 -6.81
CA ASN A 203 -3.19 13.48 -7.65
C ASN A 203 -3.85 13.48 -9.04
N GLN A 204 -3.03 13.48 -10.10
CA GLN A 204 -3.51 13.49 -11.48
C GLN A 204 -2.64 12.64 -12.41
N PRO A 205 -3.22 12.03 -13.45
CA PRO A 205 -2.45 11.37 -14.50
C PRO A 205 -1.65 12.38 -15.34
N ILE A 206 -0.42 12.02 -15.70
CA ILE A 206 0.43 12.82 -16.58
C ILE A 206 0.07 12.51 -18.03
N GLY A 207 -0.29 13.54 -18.81
CA GLY A 207 -0.63 13.37 -20.23
C GLY A 207 -1.79 12.40 -20.49
N ASN A 208 -2.76 12.35 -19.58
CA ASN A 208 -3.89 11.41 -19.58
C ASN A 208 -3.50 9.92 -19.47
N ASN A 209 -2.22 9.60 -19.19
CA ASN A 209 -1.77 8.23 -19.02
C ASN A 209 -1.88 7.80 -17.55
N LEU A 210 -2.75 6.81 -17.26
CA LEU A 210 -3.00 6.28 -15.92
C LEU A 210 -1.80 5.55 -15.30
N GLN A 211 -0.79 5.21 -16.12
CA GLN A 211 0.43 4.56 -15.64
C GLN A 211 1.44 5.54 -15.03
N TYR A 212 1.34 6.84 -15.37
CA TYR A 212 2.22 7.89 -14.87
C TYR A 212 1.40 8.92 -14.09
N MET A 213 1.71 9.09 -12.84
CA MET A 213 0.95 9.93 -11.92
C MET A 213 1.81 11.05 -11.35
N ASN A 214 1.20 12.21 -11.19
CA ASN A 214 1.75 13.34 -10.46
C ASN A 214 0.90 13.61 -9.22
N GLU A 215 1.52 13.61 -8.06
CA GLU A 215 0.88 13.84 -6.76
C GLU A 215 1.51 15.06 -6.11
N ASN A 216 0.67 16.03 -5.73
CA ASN A 216 1.06 17.23 -5.02
C ASN A 216 0.41 17.21 -3.63
N LEU A 217 1.24 17.25 -2.61
CA LEU A 217 0.83 17.09 -1.24
C LEU A 217 1.26 18.33 -0.45
N LEU A 218 0.29 18.99 0.17
CA LEU A 218 0.52 20.03 1.15
C LEU A 218 0.25 19.46 2.53
N LEU A 219 1.18 19.66 3.46
CA LEU A 219 1.07 19.10 4.79
C LEU A 219 1.39 20.12 5.89
N ILE A 220 0.63 20.03 6.98
CA ILE A 220 0.92 20.66 8.26
C ILE A 220 0.69 19.59 9.32
N ASN A 221 1.74 19.16 9.99
CA ASN A 221 1.67 18.10 10.99
C ASN A 221 2.41 18.50 12.26
N THR A 222 1.75 18.40 13.40
CA THR A 222 2.36 18.61 14.72
C THR A 222 2.25 17.31 15.51
N ARG A 223 3.40 16.71 15.82
CA ARG A 223 3.50 15.42 16.49
C ARG A 223 4.45 15.44 17.68
N ASN A 224 4.10 14.71 18.73
CA ASN A 224 4.96 14.45 19.87
C ASN A 224 5.93 13.32 19.53
N LEU A 225 7.21 13.55 19.80
CA LEU A 225 8.27 12.56 19.67
C LEU A 225 8.70 12.12 21.09
N ASP A 226 7.99 11.11 21.62
CA ASP A 226 8.21 10.66 23.00
C ASP A 226 9.64 10.21 23.25
N TRP A 227 10.26 9.55 22.24
CA TRP A 227 11.64 9.09 22.33
C TRP A 227 12.67 10.22 22.36
N LEU A 228 12.34 11.41 21.86
CA LEU A 228 13.14 12.63 21.94
C LEU A 228 12.69 13.57 23.06
N GLN A 229 11.55 13.27 23.71
CA GLN A 229 10.89 14.14 24.71
C GLN A 229 10.63 15.56 24.18
N SER A 230 10.25 15.66 22.93
CA SER A 230 10.12 16.90 22.17
C SER A 230 8.93 16.83 21.20
N ASN A 231 8.53 17.98 20.69
CA ASN A 231 7.48 18.06 19.66
C ASN A 231 8.09 18.53 18.34
N VAL A 232 7.60 18.00 17.24
CA VAL A 232 7.95 18.49 15.90
C VAL A 232 6.71 19.01 15.19
N THR A 233 6.85 20.20 14.59
CA THR A 233 5.87 20.75 13.65
C THR A 233 6.50 20.78 12.27
N THR A 234 5.91 20.05 11.34
CA THR A 234 6.35 19.99 9.94
C THR A 234 5.32 20.71 9.07
N ARG A 235 5.77 21.63 8.24
CA ARG A 235 4.96 22.32 7.24
C ARG A 235 5.69 22.23 5.92
N GLY A 236 5.04 21.75 4.88
CA GLY A 236 5.74 21.57 3.63
C GLY A 236 4.87 21.19 2.45
N MET A 237 5.55 21.13 1.32
CA MET A 237 5.02 20.65 0.06
C MET A 237 5.87 19.49 -0.43
N ILE A 238 5.21 18.45 -0.86
CA ILE A 238 5.83 17.28 -1.48
C ILE A 238 5.22 17.12 -2.86
N ASN A 239 6.07 17.11 -3.88
CA ASN A 239 5.69 16.76 -5.24
C ASN A 239 6.26 15.39 -5.56
N LYS A 240 5.42 14.48 -6.09
CA LYS A 240 5.76 13.11 -6.33
C LYS A 240 5.34 12.68 -7.72
N LEU A 241 6.29 12.22 -8.50
CA LEU A 241 6.07 11.62 -9.80
C LEU A 241 6.28 10.12 -9.67
N TYR A 242 5.27 9.31 -10.00
CA TYR A 242 5.40 7.87 -9.83
C TYR A 242 4.70 7.09 -10.94
N THR A 243 5.16 5.84 -11.11
CA THR A 243 4.58 4.91 -12.06
C THR A 243 3.65 3.93 -11.35
N ARG A 244 2.60 3.50 -12.06
CA ARG A 244 1.66 2.46 -11.63
C ARG A 244 1.63 1.36 -12.67
N PHE A 245 2.62 0.51 -12.67
CA PHE A 245 2.59 -0.66 -13.53
C PHE A 245 1.91 -1.82 -12.79
N HIS A 246 0.84 -2.33 -13.39
CA HIS A 246 0.07 -3.47 -12.90
C HIS A 246 0.17 -4.59 -13.95
N GLY A 247 1.09 -5.51 -13.80
CA GLY A 247 1.21 -6.61 -14.75
C GLY A 247 2.26 -7.63 -14.35
N ASP A 248 2.13 -8.84 -14.86
CA ASP A 248 3.04 -9.95 -14.56
C ASP A 248 4.47 -9.71 -15.05
N ILE A 249 4.68 -8.81 -16.02
CA ILE A 249 5.98 -8.55 -16.66
C ILE A 249 6.66 -7.29 -16.10
N THR A 250 5.89 -6.32 -15.58
CA THR A 250 6.42 -5.04 -15.09
C THR A 250 5.94 -4.76 -13.67
N CYS A 251 6.52 -5.47 -12.71
CA CYS A 251 6.28 -5.21 -11.27
C CYS A 251 7.20 -4.11 -10.73
N LEU A 252 7.93 -3.41 -11.60
CA LEU A 252 8.92 -2.41 -11.24
C LEU A 252 8.29 -1.02 -11.30
N ASN A 253 8.12 -0.39 -10.16
CA ASN A 253 7.57 0.96 -10.05
C ASN A 253 8.65 1.94 -9.63
N HIS A 254 8.66 3.09 -10.30
CA HIS A 254 9.58 4.20 -10.08
C HIS A 254 8.85 5.35 -9.40
N GLU A 255 9.53 6.02 -8.50
CA GLU A 255 8.99 7.15 -7.78
C GLU A 255 10.07 8.20 -7.58
N ILE A 256 9.82 9.44 -8.00
CA ILE A 256 10.66 10.61 -7.77
C ILE A 256 9.89 11.54 -6.84
N ILE A 257 10.50 11.95 -5.74
CA ILE A 257 9.89 12.81 -4.74
C ILE A 257 10.74 14.06 -4.57
N LEU A 258 10.10 15.22 -4.64
CA LEU A 258 10.66 16.51 -4.29
C LEU A 258 10.00 16.96 -2.99
N GLU A 259 10.74 17.02 -1.89
CA GLU A 259 10.24 17.50 -0.60
C GLU A 259 10.85 18.84 -0.26
N ASN A 260 9.99 19.81 0.05
CA ASN A 260 10.35 21.12 0.59
C ASN A 260 9.57 21.33 1.87
N SER A 261 10.25 21.28 3.02
CA SER A 261 9.59 21.33 4.31
C SER A 261 10.36 22.11 5.36
N TRP A 262 9.63 22.90 6.16
CA TRP A 262 10.09 23.46 7.41
C TRP A 262 9.71 22.53 8.55
N LYS A 263 10.72 22.09 9.30
CA LYS A 263 10.59 21.27 10.48
C LYS A 263 11.00 22.09 11.70
N ILE A 264 10.10 22.28 12.65
CA ILE A 264 10.35 23.04 13.87
C ILE A 264 10.39 22.02 15.01
N LEU A 265 11.58 21.82 15.57
CA LEU A 265 11.79 20.97 16.74
C LEU A 265 11.66 21.84 18.00
N ASN A 266 10.60 21.63 18.76
CA ASN A 266 10.38 22.30 20.04
C ASN A 266 10.76 21.33 21.16
N ASN A 267 11.84 21.66 21.89
CA ASN A 267 12.17 20.90 23.09
C ASN A 267 11.13 21.14 24.18
N HIS A 268 10.66 20.05 24.80
CA HIS A 268 9.65 20.13 25.86
C HIS A 268 10.23 19.68 27.21
N LEU A 269 10.87 18.53 27.24
CA LEU A 269 11.36 17.90 28.48
C LEU A 269 12.77 17.29 28.33
N SER A 270 13.34 17.28 27.12
CA SER A 270 14.60 16.63 26.88
C SER A 270 15.76 17.42 27.50
N LYS A 271 16.62 16.68 28.23
CA LYS A 271 17.90 17.17 28.78
C LYS A 271 19.08 16.84 27.85
N SER A 272 18.82 16.23 26.69
CA SER A 272 19.82 15.88 25.72
C SER A 272 20.47 17.12 25.12
N MET A 273 21.80 17.17 25.15
CA MET A 273 22.55 18.29 24.57
C MET A 273 22.35 18.37 23.07
N GLN A 274 22.24 17.23 22.37
CA GLN A 274 22.00 17.20 20.93
C GLN A 274 20.60 17.73 20.58
N VAL A 275 19.57 17.41 21.37
CA VAL A 275 18.21 17.92 21.16
C VAL A 275 18.16 19.43 21.39
N LEU A 276 18.82 19.91 22.45
CA LEU A 276 18.92 21.35 22.74
C LEU A 276 19.62 22.14 21.62
N GLN A 277 20.73 21.61 21.10
CA GLN A 277 21.48 22.25 20.02
C GLN A 277 20.72 22.30 18.69
N GLN A 278 19.90 21.28 18.42
CA GLN A 278 19.14 21.18 17.17
C GLN A 278 17.69 21.68 17.30
N SER A 279 17.28 22.16 18.48
CA SER A 279 15.98 22.80 18.66
C SER A 279 15.86 24.04 17.80
N GLY A 280 14.62 24.29 17.31
CA GLY A 280 14.30 25.41 16.44
C GLY A 280 13.92 24.98 15.04
N SER A 281 13.96 25.94 14.11
CA SER A 281 13.51 25.76 12.73
C SER A 281 14.65 25.19 11.86
N GLN A 282 14.35 24.15 11.11
CA GLN A 282 15.21 23.52 10.11
C GLN A 282 14.47 23.49 8.78
N PHE A 283 15.13 23.79 7.68
CA PHE A 283 14.58 23.66 6.34
C PHE A 283 15.20 22.45 5.64
N LYS A 284 14.34 21.61 5.08
CA LYS A 284 14.72 20.46 4.26
C LYS A 284 14.27 20.69 2.83
N SER A 285 15.18 20.51 1.88
CA SER A 285 14.90 20.46 0.44
C SER A 285 15.61 19.26 -0.12
N SER A 286 14.85 18.22 -0.45
CA SER A 286 15.42 16.95 -0.90
C SER A 286 14.79 16.43 -2.17
N ILE A 287 15.60 15.71 -2.95
CA ILE A 287 15.17 14.92 -4.09
C ILE A 287 15.39 13.46 -3.69
N SER A 288 14.33 12.64 -3.80
CA SER A 288 14.41 11.22 -3.51
C SER A 288 13.98 10.43 -4.73
N TYR A 289 14.63 9.31 -4.96
CA TYR A 289 14.27 8.32 -5.96
C TYR A 289 14.04 6.97 -5.28
N ASN A 290 12.85 6.40 -5.48
CA ASN A 290 12.49 5.09 -4.98
C ASN A 290 12.22 4.12 -6.12
N LEU A 291 12.82 2.96 -6.04
CA LEU A 291 12.59 1.83 -6.93
C LEU A 291 11.90 0.73 -6.15
N ASN A 292 10.71 0.31 -6.57
CA ASN A 292 9.90 -0.70 -5.91
C ASN A 292 9.62 -1.87 -6.85
N TYR A 293 10.04 -3.06 -6.44
CA TYR A 293 9.74 -4.32 -7.10
C TYR A 293 8.91 -5.20 -6.17
N ASP A 294 7.64 -5.45 -6.49
CA ASP A 294 6.72 -6.20 -5.64
C ASP A 294 5.95 -7.25 -6.44
N THR A 295 6.26 -8.51 -6.17
CA THR A 295 5.59 -9.68 -6.76
C THR A 295 4.78 -10.47 -5.76
N ARG A 296 4.55 -9.92 -4.56
CA ARG A 296 3.80 -10.59 -3.51
C ARG A 296 2.31 -10.67 -3.90
N ASP A 297 1.72 -11.83 -3.61
CA ASP A 297 0.28 -12.07 -3.78
C ASP A 297 -0.57 -11.23 -2.81
N ASN A 298 -0.10 -11.03 -1.60
CA ASN A 298 -0.75 -10.19 -0.59
C ASN A 298 0.31 -9.35 0.13
N LYS A 299 0.03 -8.05 0.29
CA LYS A 299 0.96 -7.13 0.98
C LYS A 299 1.00 -7.32 2.49
N HIS A 300 -0.13 -7.72 3.11
CA HIS A 300 -0.26 -7.86 4.56
C HIS A 300 0.25 -9.21 5.07
N LEU A 301 -0.13 -10.28 4.38
CA LEU A 301 0.22 -11.64 4.72
C LEU A 301 0.57 -12.41 3.44
N PRO A 302 1.78 -12.22 2.92
CA PRO A 302 2.18 -12.86 1.68
C PRO A 302 2.38 -14.36 1.88
N THR A 303 1.92 -15.16 0.89
CA THR A 303 2.17 -16.60 0.84
C THR A 303 3.23 -16.97 -0.18
N LYS A 304 3.45 -16.11 -1.18
CA LYS A 304 4.46 -16.25 -2.23
C LYS A 304 4.89 -14.89 -2.77
N GLY A 305 6.05 -14.88 -3.43
CA GLY A 305 6.58 -13.70 -4.10
C GLY A 305 7.80 -13.10 -3.39
N LYS A 306 8.23 -11.95 -3.90
CA LYS A 306 9.40 -11.21 -3.41
C LYS A 306 9.06 -9.74 -3.42
N PHE A 307 9.63 -9.02 -2.47
CA PHE A 307 9.59 -7.57 -2.42
C PHE A 307 11.01 -7.02 -2.30
N PHE A 308 11.31 -6.01 -3.09
CA PHE A 308 12.58 -5.30 -3.02
C PHE A 308 12.36 -3.81 -3.27
N GLN A 309 12.91 -2.99 -2.40
CA GLN A 309 12.83 -1.53 -2.48
C GLN A 309 14.21 -0.93 -2.27
N ILE A 310 14.57 0.04 -3.10
CA ILE A 310 15.72 0.91 -2.91
C ILE A 310 15.22 2.34 -2.92
N GLY A 311 15.59 3.11 -1.91
CA GLY A 311 15.38 4.54 -1.83
C GLY A 311 16.71 5.26 -1.74
N LEU A 312 16.91 6.27 -2.56
CA LEU A 312 18.04 7.18 -2.55
C LEU A 312 17.50 8.58 -2.33
N GLU A 313 18.02 9.30 -1.36
CA GLU A 313 17.63 10.67 -1.05
C GLU A 313 18.87 11.56 -1.00
N TYR A 314 18.82 12.65 -1.72
CA TYR A 314 19.80 13.72 -1.66
C TYR A 314 19.12 14.95 -1.08
N ASN A 315 19.60 15.42 0.06
CA ASN A 315 19.12 16.64 0.69
C ASN A 315 20.20 17.70 0.63
N ASP A 316 19.90 18.77 -0.06
CA ASP A 316 20.73 19.98 -0.06
C ASP A 316 19.80 21.20 -0.20
N PRO A 317 19.65 21.98 0.86
CA PRO A 317 18.82 23.17 0.82
C PRO A 317 19.29 24.23 -0.19
N SER A 318 20.54 24.16 -0.66
CA SER A 318 21.06 25.06 -1.69
C SER A 318 20.41 24.82 -3.07
N ILE A 319 19.75 23.71 -3.32
CA ILE A 319 19.03 23.39 -4.57
C ILE A 319 18.00 24.48 -4.92
N LEU A 320 17.35 25.07 -3.91
CA LEU A 320 16.37 26.15 -4.09
C LEU A 320 16.93 27.56 -3.86
N PHE A 321 18.25 27.73 -3.91
CA PHE A 321 18.94 29.03 -3.71
C PHE A 321 18.76 29.67 -2.33
N PHE A 322 18.23 28.94 -1.34
CA PHE A 322 18.06 29.44 0.02
C PHE A 322 19.24 29.07 0.90
N LYS A 323 20.10 30.03 1.24
CA LYS A 323 21.14 29.85 2.28
C LYS A 323 20.54 30.14 3.66
N LEU A 324 20.09 29.12 4.36
CA LEU A 324 19.58 29.22 5.72
C LEU A 324 20.63 28.72 6.74
N LYS A 325 20.62 29.30 7.96
CA LYS A 325 21.62 28.98 8.99
C LYS A 325 21.62 27.51 9.47
N ASN A 326 20.45 26.87 9.53
CA ASN A 326 20.29 25.51 10.08
C ASN A 326 20.01 24.51 8.96
N GLN A 327 21.02 24.22 8.16
CA GLN A 327 20.93 23.26 7.05
C GLN A 327 21.81 22.04 7.39
N TYR A 328 21.30 20.86 7.08
CA TYR A 328 21.96 19.58 7.28
C TYR A 328 21.94 18.81 5.95
N PRO A 329 22.87 19.11 5.03
CA PRO A 329 22.94 18.37 3.77
C PRO A 329 23.42 16.96 4.01
N PHE A 330 22.75 15.98 3.34
CA PHE A 330 23.07 14.57 3.47
C PHE A 330 22.70 13.76 2.24
N ILE A 331 23.28 12.60 2.11
CA ILE A 331 22.83 11.52 1.22
C ILE A 331 22.30 10.40 2.10
N LYS A 332 21.12 9.89 1.77
CA LYS A 332 20.48 8.81 2.51
C LYS A 332 20.08 7.69 1.56
N THR A 333 20.41 6.48 1.92
CA THR A 333 20.05 5.26 1.19
C THR A 333 19.29 4.36 2.13
N VAL A 334 18.18 3.81 1.64
CA VAL A 334 17.37 2.83 2.37
C VAL A 334 17.09 1.67 1.43
N THR A 335 17.36 0.47 1.88
CA THR A 335 16.99 -0.75 1.15
C THR A 335 16.13 -1.63 2.02
N GLN A 336 15.13 -2.23 1.43
CA GLN A 336 14.29 -3.23 2.08
C GLN A 336 14.10 -4.41 1.14
N SER A 337 14.23 -5.63 1.68
CA SER A 337 13.96 -6.85 0.95
C SER A 337 13.10 -7.79 1.78
N GLN A 338 12.21 -8.50 1.12
CA GLN A 338 11.39 -9.53 1.72
C GLN A 338 11.30 -10.73 0.78
N PHE A 339 11.63 -11.90 1.30
CA PHE A 339 11.56 -13.17 0.58
C PHE A 339 10.55 -14.07 1.28
N ILE A 340 9.65 -14.65 0.50
CA ILE A 340 8.59 -15.51 0.99
C ILE A 340 8.77 -16.90 0.39
N HIS A 341 8.75 -17.92 1.26
CA HIS A 341 8.77 -19.30 0.86
C HIS A 341 7.69 -20.10 1.59
N ARG A 342 6.87 -20.82 0.84
CA ARG A 342 5.81 -21.66 1.41
C ARG A 342 6.31 -23.09 1.56
N PHE A 343 6.11 -23.67 2.74
CA PHE A 343 6.32 -25.09 3.03
C PHE A 343 4.98 -25.82 3.01
N PRO A 344 4.64 -26.53 1.91
CA PRO A 344 3.32 -27.15 1.77
C PRO A 344 3.07 -28.28 2.79
N PHE A 345 4.11 -29.03 3.19
CA PHE A 345 3.99 -30.12 4.14
C PHE A 345 3.56 -29.71 5.55
N ILE A 346 3.90 -28.49 5.97
CA ILE A 346 3.64 -27.98 7.32
C ILE A 346 2.55 -26.88 7.27
N ASN A 347 2.02 -26.56 6.09
CA ASN A 347 1.13 -25.41 5.85
C ASN A 347 1.68 -24.13 6.50
N SER A 348 2.97 -23.86 6.29
CA SER A 348 3.67 -22.73 6.88
C SER A 348 4.31 -21.86 5.81
N ASN A 349 4.32 -20.55 6.07
CA ASN A 349 5.01 -19.58 5.24
C ASN A 349 6.21 -19.02 6.01
N LEU A 350 7.41 -19.17 5.44
CA LEU A 350 8.63 -18.54 5.92
C LEU A 350 8.78 -17.18 5.24
N ILE A 351 8.90 -16.14 6.04
CA ILE A 351 9.11 -14.77 5.59
C ILE A 351 10.43 -14.28 6.16
N ILE A 352 11.35 -13.89 5.30
CA ILE A 352 12.63 -13.29 5.66
C ILE A 352 12.60 -11.85 5.22
N THR A 353 12.71 -10.93 6.16
CA THR A 353 12.71 -9.48 5.91
C THR A 353 14.03 -8.90 6.36
N ASN A 354 14.66 -8.08 5.51
CA ASN A 354 15.86 -7.32 5.86
C ASN A 354 15.65 -5.86 5.46
N LYS A 355 16.12 -4.95 6.31
CA LYS A 355 16.16 -3.51 6.03
C LYS A 355 17.55 -2.99 6.38
N PHE A 356 18.07 -2.18 5.50
CA PHE A 356 19.35 -1.51 5.67
C PHE A 356 19.20 -0.03 5.34
N GLY A 357 19.86 0.84 6.10
CA GLY A 357 19.87 2.26 5.80
C GLY A 357 21.16 2.92 6.19
N LEU A 358 21.59 3.81 5.33
CA LEU A 358 22.81 4.62 5.48
C LEU A 358 22.44 6.09 5.27
N LEU A 359 22.75 6.94 6.22
CA LEU A 359 22.69 8.40 6.12
C LEU A 359 24.11 8.96 6.25
N TYR A 360 24.57 9.61 5.20
CA TYR A 360 25.90 10.22 5.18
C TYR A 360 25.80 11.74 5.16
N PRO A 361 26.20 12.45 6.25
CA PRO A 361 26.22 13.90 6.30
C PRO A 361 27.33 14.47 5.39
N LEU A 362 27.00 15.45 4.55
CA LEU A 362 27.92 16.07 3.61
C LEU A 362 28.80 17.16 4.24
N THR A 363 28.40 17.68 5.41
CA THR A 363 29.17 18.70 6.15
C THR A 363 30.02 18.06 7.24
N LYS A 364 31.31 18.43 7.28
CA LYS A 364 32.24 17.90 8.31
C LYS A 364 31.94 18.47 9.72
N ASP A 365 31.43 19.70 9.82
CA ASP A 365 31.30 20.41 11.11
C ASP A 365 29.94 20.17 11.82
N LYS A 366 28.95 19.59 11.16
CA LYS A 366 27.63 19.38 11.72
C LYS A 366 27.24 17.91 11.77
N ASN A 367 26.63 17.50 12.87
CA ASN A 367 25.99 16.20 12.98
C ASN A 367 24.77 16.13 12.05
N SER A 368 24.38 14.92 11.65
CA SER A 368 23.12 14.69 10.96
C SER A 368 21.95 15.24 11.77
N SER A 369 20.90 15.70 11.08
CA SER A 369 19.68 16.18 11.72
C SER A 369 19.01 15.05 12.49
N LEU A 370 18.65 15.28 13.76
CA LEU A 370 17.88 14.33 14.56
C LEU A 370 16.55 13.96 13.89
N LEU A 371 15.96 14.85 13.10
CA LEU A 371 14.69 14.61 12.42
C LEU A 371 14.83 13.77 11.14
N ASP A 372 16.04 13.56 10.64
CA ASP A 372 16.32 12.80 9.42
C ASP A 372 17.07 11.48 9.69
N ARG A 373 17.61 11.30 10.92
CA ARG A 373 18.25 10.06 11.38
C ARG A 373 17.30 8.87 11.36
N PHE A 374 17.88 7.69 11.39
CA PHE A 374 17.13 6.45 11.54
C PHE A 374 16.79 6.19 13.02
N TYR A 375 15.61 5.62 13.21
CA TYR A 375 15.11 5.14 14.48
C TYR A 375 14.56 3.74 14.28
N ILE A 376 14.91 2.80 15.14
CA ILE A 376 14.47 1.40 15.07
C ILE A 376 13.97 0.90 16.42
N GLY A 377 13.16 -0.18 16.38
CA GLY A 377 12.51 -0.79 17.53
C GLY A 377 11.02 -0.48 17.63
N GLY A 378 10.29 -1.40 18.20
CA GLY A 378 8.85 -1.30 18.37
C GLY A 378 8.09 -2.54 17.89
N PRO A 379 6.75 -2.59 18.09
CA PRO A 379 5.97 -3.79 17.83
C PRO A 379 5.92 -4.21 16.35
N ASN A 380 6.10 -3.28 15.42
CA ASN A 380 6.07 -3.55 13.98
C ASN A 380 7.46 -3.60 13.34
N ASP A 381 8.51 -3.39 14.16
CA ASP A 381 9.90 -3.39 13.75
C ASP A 381 10.67 -4.45 14.56
N VAL A 382 11.76 -4.10 15.22
CA VAL A 382 12.44 -5.03 16.13
C VAL A 382 11.64 -5.12 17.42
N ARG A 383 10.88 -6.19 17.57
CA ARG A 383 9.99 -6.42 18.72
C ARG A 383 10.82 -6.66 19.99
N SER A 384 10.23 -6.51 21.17
CA SER A 384 10.89 -6.53 22.49
C SER A 384 11.60 -5.24 22.88
N PHE A 385 11.57 -4.23 22.02
CA PHE A 385 12.09 -2.90 22.30
C PHE A 385 10.96 -1.86 22.28
N LEU A 386 11.13 -0.76 23.01
CA LEU A 386 10.21 0.37 22.94
C LEU A 386 10.24 0.98 21.52
N LEU A 387 9.20 1.69 21.16
CA LEU A 387 9.15 2.42 19.89
C LEU A 387 10.34 3.36 19.77
N ASN A 388 11.16 3.17 18.72
CA ASN A 388 12.39 3.92 18.48
C ASN A 388 13.42 3.83 19.64
N GLY A 389 13.32 2.78 20.45
CA GLY A 389 14.08 2.62 21.67
C GLY A 389 15.41 1.89 21.56
N LEU A 390 15.80 1.47 20.34
CA LEU A 390 17.04 0.75 20.08
C LEU A 390 18.12 1.71 19.58
N GLY A 391 19.34 1.59 20.09
CA GLY A 391 20.50 2.32 19.63
C GLY A 391 20.96 3.48 20.54
N PRO A 392 21.68 4.48 19.98
CA PRO A 392 22.31 5.54 20.76
C PRO A 392 21.32 6.42 21.55
N LYS A 393 21.69 6.73 22.79
CA LYS A 393 20.94 7.64 23.66
C LYS A 393 21.83 8.75 24.20
N ASP A 394 21.23 9.89 24.45
CA ASP A 394 21.78 11.01 25.18
C ASP A 394 20.80 11.35 26.32
N TYR A 395 21.23 11.10 27.56
CA TYR A 395 20.36 10.99 28.73
C TYR A 395 19.20 9.99 28.47
N ASN A 396 17.95 10.45 28.63
CA ASN A 396 16.75 9.63 28.40
C ASN A 396 16.21 9.74 26.96
N SER A 397 16.83 10.54 26.10
CA SER A 397 16.38 10.73 24.71
C SER A 397 17.10 9.77 23.78
N CYS A 398 16.33 9.06 22.93
CA CYS A 398 16.91 8.24 21.87
C CYS A 398 17.26 9.16 20.69
N ILE A 399 18.54 9.33 20.42
CA ILE A 399 19.04 10.29 19.41
C ILE A 399 19.14 9.71 18.01
N GLY A 400 18.74 8.45 17.82
CA GLY A 400 18.82 7.78 16.52
C GLY A 400 20.25 7.51 16.07
N GLY A 401 20.39 7.02 14.86
CA GLY A 401 21.68 6.72 14.24
C GLY A 401 21.70 6.98 12.74
N ASP A 402 22.89 6.89 12.17
CA ASP A 402 23.16 7.19 10.77
C ASP A 402 23.23 5.92 9.91
N LEU A 403 23.50 4.78 10.54
CA LEU A 403 23.52 3.47 9.89
C LEU A 403 22.71 2.47 10.70
N PHE A 404 21.84 1.73 10.02
CA PHE A 404 21.13 0.62 10.64
C PHE A 404 21.09 -0.61 9.74
N LEU A 405 21.02 -1.77 10.39
CA LEU A 405 20.65 -3.03 9.79
C LEU A 405 19.67 -3.71 10.73
N ASN A 406 18.49 -4.02 10.26
CA ASN A 406 17.52 -4.82 10.99
C ASN A 406 16.89 -5.87 10.11
N GLY A 407 16.36 -6.91 10.72
CA GLY A 407 15.70 -7.97 9.98
C GLY A 407 14.87 -8.85 10.89
N GLY A 408 14.10 -9.71 10.24
CA GLY A 408 13.26 -10.68 10.90
C GLY A 408 13.09 -11.93 10.07
N ILE A 409 13.05 -13.06 10.77
CA ILE A 409 12.68 -14.35 10.22
C ILE A 409 11.37 -14.74 10.90
N SER A 410 10.30 -14.82 10.14
CA SER A 410 8.94 -15.13 10.62
C SER A 410 8.43 -16.42 10.00
N LEU A 411 8.00 -17.36 10.83
CA LEU A 411 7.32 -18.57 10.43
C LEU A 411 5.85 -18.44 10.80
N ILE A 412 4.99 -18.38 9.80
CA ILE A 412 3.55 -18.25 9.97
C ILE A 412 2.90 -19.59 9.56
N THR A 413 2.25 -20.23 10.52
CA THR A 413 1.67 -21.56 10.38
C THR A 413 0.16 -21.49 10.50
N ASP A 414 -0.54 -22.21 9.63
CA ASP A 414 -1.99 -22.36 9.73
C ASP A 414 -2.35 -23.19 10.98
N ILE A 415 -3.49 -22.86 11.62
CA ILE A 415 -3.94 -23.62 12.79
C ILE A 415 -4.34 -25.02 12.33
N PRO A 416 -3.76 -26.09 12.91
CA PRO A 416 -4.13 -27.47 12.58
C PRO A 416 -5.64 -27.67 12.68
N LYS A 417 -6.25 -28.33 11.70
CA LYS A 417 -7.70 -28.57 11.52
C LYS A 417 -8.53 -27.34 11.10
N TYR A 418 -7.96 -26.11 11.11
CA TYR A 418 -8.66 -24.86 10.74
C TYR A 418 -7.85 -24.06 9.72
N ASN A 419 -7.42 -24.70 8.62
CA ASN A 419 -6.52 -24.12 7.61
C ASN A 419 -7.10 -22.86 6.93
N GLU A 420 -8.43 -22.76 6.83
CA GLU A 420 -9.12 -21.58 6.25
C GLU A 420 -9.36 -20.44 7.26
N SER A 421 -8.96 -20.64 8.51
CA SER A 421 -9.11 -19.60 9.54
C SER A 421 -8.26 -18.37 9.23
N ASN A 422 -8.82 -17.20 9.50
CA ASN A 422 -8.06 -15.95 9.48
C ASN A 422 -7.03 -15.84 10.62
N PHE A 423 -7.09 -16.73 11.62
CA PHE A 423 -6.11 -16.82 12.69
C PHE A 423 -4.97 -17.75 12.31
N LYS A 424 -3.74 -17.32 12.58
CA LYS A 424 -2.52 -18.08 12.30
C LYS A 424 -1.57 -18.01 13.49
N ILE A 425 -0.73 -19.04 13.63
CA ILE A 425 0.34 -19.08 14.63
C ILE A 425 1.56 -18.39 14.03
N HIS A 426 2.19 -17.52 14.80
CA HIS A 426 3.34 -16.75 14.39
C HIS A 426 4.52 -16.99 15.33
N ASN A 427 5.62 -17.49 14.81
CA ASN A 427 6.91 -17.62 15.49
C ASN A 427 7.91 -16.75 14.75
N PHE A 428 8.74 -15.99 15.48
CA PHE A 428 9.68 -15.09 14.83
C PHE A 428 10.94 -14.83 15.66
N ILE A 429 12.00 -14.47 14.93
CA ILE A 429 13.23 -13.94 15.47
C ILE A 429 13.45 -12.59 14.79
N ASN A 430 13.62 -11.52 15.58
CA ASN A 430 14.02 -10.22 15.05
C ASN A 430 15.42 -9.88 15.53
N PHE A 431 16.16 -9.17 14.70
CA PHE A 431 17.48 -8.63 15.03
C PHE A 431 17.59 -7.21 14.52
N GLY A 432 18.38 -6.40 15.19
CA GLY A 432 18.63 -5.04 14.77
C GLY A 432 19.83 -4.40 15.41
N ARG A 433 20.47 -3.49 14.68
CA ARG A 433 21.56 -2.65 15.15
C ARG A 433 21.44 -1.26 14.56
N LEU A 434 21.64 -0.25 15.40
CA LEU A 434 21.65 1.16 15.01
C LEU A 434 22.88 1.84 15.58
N VAL A 435 23.66 2.50 14.73
CA VAL A 435 24.90 3.17 15.11
C VAL A 435 25.01 4.55 14.46
N GLY A 436 25.71 5.47 15.09
CA GLY A 436 26.05 6.77 14.53
C GLY A 436 27.42 6.78 13.87
N PHE A 437 27.64 7.67 12.91
CA PHE A 437 28.95 7.90 12.30
C PHE A 437 29.88 8.62 13.26
N ASN A 438 31.13 8.17 13.29
CA ASN A 438 32.22 8.95 13.87
C ASN A 438 32.88 9.82 12.80
N LYS A 439 32.82 11.13 12.97
CA LYS A 439 33.30 12.12 12.00
C LYS A 439 34.79 12.25 11.89
N ASP A 440 35.51 11.87 12.96
CA ASP A 440 36.97 11.99 13.04
C ASP A 440 37.70 10.95 12.20
N ILE A 441 36.95 9.97 11.68
CA ILE A 441 37.46 8.82 10.93
C ILE A 441 37.01 8.92 9.47
N SER A 442 37.86 8.52 8.52
CA SER A 442 37.51 8.48 7.10
C SER A 442 36.29 7.60 6.84
N LEU A 443 35.54 7.89 5.78
CA LEU A 443 34.35 7.15 5.40
C LEU A 443 34.63 5.64 5.26
N PHE A 444 35.73 5.29 4.63
CA PHE A 444 36.11 3.89 4.45
C PHE A 444 36.39 3.18 5.77
N ASN A 445 37.13 3.80 6.67
CA ASN A 445 37.44 3.26 8.00
C ASN A 445 36.18 3.22 8.88
N ASN A 446 35.30 4.22 8.77
CA ASN A 446 33.98 4.18 9.40
C ASN A 446 33.17 2.99 8.94
N LEU A 447 33.06 2.76 7.62
CA LEU A 447 32.33 1.62 7.07
C LEU A 447 32.94 0.28 7.48
N GLN A 448 34.27 0.19 7.55
CA GLN A 448 34.96 -1.01 8.02
C GLN A 448 34.71 -1.27 9.51
N ASN A 449 34.84 -0.27 10.36
CA ASN A 449 34.54 -0.36 11.79
C ASN A 449 33.06 -0.67 12.04
N LEU A 450 32.17 -0.07 11.26
CA LEU A 450 30.74 -0.30 11.33
C LEU A 450 30.37 -1.71 10.85
N ASN A 451 31.05 -2.23 9.84
CA ASN A 451 30.86 -3.62 9.41
C ASN A 451 31.22 -4.59 10.53
N LEU A 452 32.32 -4.37 11.22
CA LEU A 452 32.71 -5.15 12.41
C LEU A 452 31.67 -5.01 13.54
N THR A 453 31.18 -3.80 13.80
CA THR A 453 30.15 -3.56 14.83
C THR A 453 28.79 -4.13 14.42
N LEU A 454 28.42 -4.04 13.15
CA LEU A 454 27.19 -4.62 12.62
C LEU A 454 27.22 -6.15 12.65
N THR A 455 28.36 -6.78 12.43
CA THR A 455 28.49 -8.25 12.39
C THR A 455 28.60 -8.88 13.77
N SER A 456 29.03 -8.15 14.79
CA SER A 456 29.37 -8.72 16.10
C SER A 456 28.41 -8.40 17.24
N GLN A 457 27.50 -7.41 17.09
CA GLN A 457 26.73 -6.87 18.22
C GLN A 457 25.28 -6.56 17.86
N TYR A 458 24.49 -7.55 17.46
CA TYR A 458 23.06 -7.39 17.26
C TYR A 458 22.27 -7.45 18.55
N SER A 459 21.25 -6.62 18.67
CA SER A 459 20.15 -6.85 19.62
C SER A 459 19.18 -7.83 18.98
N ILE A 460 18.88 -8.93 19.69
CA ILE A 460 18.09 -10.05 19.17
C ILE A 460 16.91 -10.29 20.09
N SER A 461 15.73 -10.51 19.49
CA SER A 461 14.53 -10.92 20.20
C SER A 461 13.88 -12.14 19.53
N TYR A 462 13.25 -12.97 20.36
CA TYR A 462 12.43 -14.09 19.95
C TYR A 462 10.99 -13.88 20.42
N GLY A 463 10.04 -14.30 19.64
CA GLY A 463 8.64 -14.23 20.05
C GLY A 463 7.77 -15.27 19.36
N PHE A 464 6.65 -15.52 20.00
CA PHE A 464 5.57 -16.33 19.44
C PHE A 464 4.24 -15.68 19.75
N GLY A 465 3.23 -15.93 18.90
CA GLY A 465 1.93 -15.32 19.10
C GLY A 465 0.88 -15.77 18.10
N ILE A 466 -0.22 -15.06 18.12
CA ILE A 466 -1.34 -15.26 17.21
C ILE A 466 -1.45 -14.05 16.31
N LEU A 467 -1.67 -14.34 15.03
CA LEU A 467 -1.88 -13.35 13.98
C LEU A 467 -3.31 -13.50 13.48
N PHE A 468 -4.00 -12.37 13.33
CA PHE A 468 -5.30 -12.30 12.66
C PHE A 468 -5.16 -11.53 11.36
N ASN A 469 -5.52 -12.18 10.26
CA ASN A 469 -5.48 -11.61 8.92
C ASN A 469 -6.82 -10.96 8.58
N HIS A 470 -6.83 -9.63 8.48
CA HIS A 470 -7.97 -8.85 8.01
C HIS A 470 -7.64 -8.23 6.64
N PRO A 471 -8.61 -8.06 5.73
CA PRO A 471 -8.34 -7.48 4.40
C PRO A 471 -7.65 -6.11 4.41
N MET A 472 -7.83 -5.32 5.47
CA MET A 472 -7.27 -3.97 5.57
C MET A 472 -5.96 -3.89 6.37
N ALA A 473 -5.72 -4.83 7.31
CA ALA A 473 -4.55 -4.80 8.19
C ALA A 473 -4.30 -6.16 8.81
N ARG A 474 -3.07 -6.39 9.23
CA ARG A 474 -2.65 -7.54 10.02
C ARG A 474 -2.63 -7.14 11.50
N PHE A 475 -3.26 -7.95 12.34
CA PHE A 475 -3.27 -7.81 13.79
C PHE A 475 -2.39 -8.91 14.39
N GLU A 476 -1.55 -8.53 15.34
CA GLU A 476 -0.67 -9.47 16.03
C GLU A 476 -0.78 -9.32 17.55
N LEU A 477 -0.87 -10.44 18.22
CA LEU A 477 -0.70 -10.54 19.67
C LEU A 477 0.46 -11.50 19.94
N ASN A 478 1.60 -10.96 20.35
CA ASN A 478 2.84 -11.69 20.48
C ASN A 478 3.33 -11.66 21.93
N PHE A 479 3.87 -12.77 22.40
CA PHE A 479 4.72 -12.83 23.59
C PHE A 479 6.17 -12.77 23.15
N VAL A 480 6.92 -11.79 23.67
CA VAL A 480 8.26 -11.47 23.17
C VAL A 480 9.28 -11.42 24.29
N LEU A 481 10.43 -12.03 24.02
CA LEU A 481 11.58 -12.08 24.91
C LEU A 481 12.81 -11.49 24.23
N PRO A 482 13.53 -10.55 24.87
CA PRO A 482 14.82 -10.12 24.39
C PRO A 482 15.86 -11.21 24.73
N LEU A 483 16.61 -11.67 23.72
CA LEU A 483 17.68 -12.66 23.89
C LEU A 483 19.03 -11.99 24.08
N VAL A 484 19.33 -10.97 23.26
CA VAL A 484 20.56 -10.18 23.33
C VAL A 484 20.18 -8.71 23.33
N THR A 485 20.77 -7.95 24.25
CA THR A 485 20.48 -6.53 24.43
C THR A 485 21.74 -5.77 24.81
N HIS A 486 21.75 -4.48 24.51
CA HIS A 486 22.84 -3.58 24.90
C HIS A 486 22.38 -2.61 26.00
N GLU A 487 23.30 -2.08 26.78
CA GLU A 487 23.02 -1.19 27.93
C GLU A 487 22.14 0.02 27.58
N ARG A 488 22.22 0.50 26.35
CA ARG A 488 21.47 1.69 25.90
C ARG A 488 20.14 1.37 25.25
N ASP A 489 19.75 0.10 25.14
CA ASP A 489 18.46 -0.28 24.55
C ASP A 489 17.33 -0.13 25.55
N SER A 490 16.19 0.41 25.08
CA SER A 490 14.96 0.49 25.88
C SER A 490 14.12 -0.76 25.65
N LEU A 491 14.02 -1.59 26.66
CA LEU A 491 13.36 -2.90 26.60
C LEU A 491 11.86 -2.80 26.87
N ARG A 492 11.09 -3.64 26.18
CA ARG A 492 9.70 -3.94 26.47
C ARG A 492 9.46 -5.44 26.27
N LYS A 493 9.62 -6.21 27.34
CA LYS A 493 9.39 -7.66 27.34
C LYS A 493 7.93 -8.01 27.64
N GLY A 494 7.48 -9.20 27.24
CA GLY A 494 6.17 -9.74 27.55
C GLY A 494 5.18 -9.59 26.39
N ILE A 495 3.92 -9.36 26.71
CA ILE A 495 2.85 -9.28 25.71
C ILE A 495 2.93 -7.96 24.94
N GLN A 496 2.96 -8.08 23.62
CA GLN A 496 2.93 -6.95 22.69
C GLN A 496 1.85 -7.18 21.64
N TYR A 497 1.08 -6.13 21.36
CA TYR A 497 0.17 -6.12 20.22
C TYR A 497 0.73 -5.21 19.13
N GLY A 498 0.52 -5.61 17.89
CA GLY A 498 0.89 -4.86 16.70
C GLY A 498 -0.27 -4.82 15.72
N ILE A 499 -0.50 -3.67 15.13
CA ILE A 499 -1.47 -3.48 14.05
C ILE A 499 -0.75 -2.75 12.93
N GLY A 500 -0.83 -3.26 11.72
CA GLY A 500 -0.18 -2.60 10.60
C GLY A 500 -0.29 -3.34 9.27
N VAL A 501 0.32 -2.73 8.27
CA VAL A 501 0.41 -3.24 6.90
C VAL A 501 1.77 -3.87 6.63
N SER A 502 2.81 -3.43 7.35
CA SER A 502 4.20 -3.89 7.18
C SER A 502 4.82 -4.20 8.53
N PHE A 503 5.44 -5.36 8.61
CA PHE A 503 6.16 -5.88 9.78
C PHE A 503 7.54 -6.39 9.36
N LEU A 504 8.45 -6.50 10.34
CA LEU A 504 9.68 -7.27 10.19
C LEU A 504 9.39 -8.76 10.23
#